data_f8f735416be6ae7982321f387e12e11a
#
_entry.id   f8f735416be6ae7982321f387e12e11a
#
_cell.length_a   1.000
_cell.length_b   1.000
_cell.length_c   1.000
_cell.angle_alpha   90.00
_cell.angle_beta   90.00
_cell.angle_gamma   90.00
#
_symmetry.space_group_name_H-M   'P 1'
#
loop_
_entity.id
_entity.type
_entity.pdbx_description
1 polymer ?
#
loop_
_entity_poly.entity_id
_entity_poly.type
_entity_poly.pdbx_seq_one_letter_code
_entity_poly.pdbx_strand_id
1 'polypeptide(L)'
;MNKLLVAALATSLTTGALAAGALIAHGNVATAAESPDISVTNTKAHLDQLQSIATSNGGNRYTGRPGYKASADYVKAKLDAAGYTTTLQSFSTSAGTSYNVIAEWPHGDANHVVMTGSHLDSVSAGPGINDNGSGSAGVLETALAYAASGQTPRNRLRFGFWGSEELGLLGSKYYVNNLPAAERDKIALYLNFDMIASPNPGYFVYDDNPAGNGARDDLVSYFTSKSVQTEFIDVQGRSDHAAFRSLGIPTAGTFSGAEETKTSAQAAKWGGTAGQAFDPCYHRSCDTISNLDLTSLDRQIDAIGYMIWTYAQKDYTGGPPPTGDNLLQNPGFESGTANWTGTTGVITSNTGRPARTGTWKAWLQGNGRSSTENIGQAVAIPASATASALSLWIRIDSAETTSSTVYDTVKVQVVNGSTTTTLATYSNLNKSTSYVQKTLDLSPYKGKTVTVKFVGQEDSSLQTSFVIDDLAVTAS
;
A
#
# COMPACT_ATOMS: atom_id res chain seq x y z
N MET A 1 -67.73 36.47 -19.13
CA MET A 1 -67.41 37.83 -19.59
C MET A 1 -65.92 37.95 -19.87
N ASN A 2 -65.65 37.85 -21.09
CA ASN A 2 -64.73 38.55 -21.96
C ASN A 2 -63.56 39.34 -21.31
N LYS A 3 -62.30 39.08 -21.69
CA LYS A 3 -61.67 39.74 -22.85
C LYS A 3 -60.35 39.07 -23.22
N LEU A 4 -60.22 38.71 -24.51
CA LEU A 4 -58.99 38.50 -25.23
C LEU A 4 -58.18 39.81 -25.29
N LEU A 5 -56.84 39.70 -25.28
CA LEU A 5 -56.02 40.66 -25.97
C LEU A 5 -54.86 39.90 -26.66
N VAL A 6 -54.82 40.10 -27.99
CA VAL A 6 -53.77 39.69 -28.94
C VAL A 6 -52.68 40.74 -28.86
N ALA A 7 -51.41 40.32 -28.87
CA ALA A 7 -50.30 41.20 -29.16
C ALA A 7 -49.26 40.49 -30.02
N ALA A 8 -48.79 41.21 -31.00
CA ALA A 8 -48.16 40.80 -32.23
C ALA A 8 -46.69 40.34 -32.07
N LEU A 9 -46.28 39.47 -33.01
CA LEU A 9 -44.89 39.15 -33.34
C LEU A 9 -44.17 40.42 -33.85
N ALA A 10 -42.94 40.59 -33.33
CA ALA A 10 -41.91 41.39 -33.98
C ALA A 10 -40.64 40.50 -34.14
N THR A 11 -40.38 40.11 -35.38
CA THR A 11 -39.17 39.42 -35.81
C THR A 11 -38.04 40.42 -35.93
N SER A 12 -36.96 40.24 -35.16
CA SER A 12 -35.66 40.89 -35.42
C SER A 12 -34.63 39.83 -35.77
N LEU A 13 -34.22 39.81 -37.03
CA LEU A 13 -33.02 39.10 -37.48
C LEU A 13 -31.80 39.80 -36.88
N THR A 14 -31.02 39.09 -36.08
CA THR A 14 -29.63 39.46 -35.79
C THR A 14 -28.73 38.34 -36.30
N THR A 15 -27.87 38.69 -37.25
CA THR A 15 -26.77 37.88 -37.75
C THR A 15 -25.75 37.65 -36.64
N GLY A 16 -25.72 36.44 -36.09
CA GLY A 16 -24.70 36.02 -35.11
C GLY A 16 -23.60 35.24 -35.82
N ALA A 17 -22.39 35.76 -35.74
CA ALA A 17 -21.19 35.11 -36.23
C ALA A 17 -20.94 33.80 -35.47
N LEU A 18 -20.76 32.70 -36.20
CA LEU A 18 -20.30 31.43 -35.64
C LEU A 18 -18.85 31.57 -35.15
N ALA A 19 -18.63 31.69 -33.86
CA ALA A 19 -17.34 31.41 -33.26
C ALA A 19 -17.22 29.90 -33.10
N ALA A 20 -16.36 29.26 -33.88
CA ALA A 20 -15.98 27.88 -33.70
C ALA A 20 -15.16 27.78 -32.36
N GLY A 21 -15.85 27.47 -31.30
CA GLY A 21 -15.21 27.09 -30.02
C GLY A 21 -14.55 25.72 -30.18
N ALA A 22 -13.23 25.68 -30.21
CA ALA A 22 -12.49 24.43 -30.06
C ALA A 22 -12.83 23.80 -28.70
N LEU A 23 -13.54 22.69 -28.71
CA LEU A 23 -13.71 21.81 -27.56
C LEU A 23 -12.32 21.26 -27.24
N ILE A 24 -11.66 21.86 -26.25
CA ILE A 24 -10.51 21.26 -25.61
C ILE A 24 -11.09 20.06 -24.86
N ALA A 25 -10.89 18.86 -25.38
CA ALA A 25 -11.12 17.63 -24.67
C ALA A 25 -10.15 17.65 -23.47
N HIS A 26 -10.68 17.95 -22.30
CA HIS A 26 -9.98 17.68 -21.05
C HIS A 26 -9.90 16.16 -20.98
N GLY A 27 -8.69 15.62 -21.25
CA GLY A 27 -8.40 14.24 -20.94
C GLY A 27 -8.75 14.02 -19.47
N ASN A 28 -9.73 13.17 -19.22
CA ASN A 28 -10.02 12.70 -17.88
C ASN A 28 -8.72 12.08 -17.34
N VAL A 29 -8.08 12.77 -16.41
CA VAL A 29 -7.18 12.11 -15.48
C VAL A 29 -8.11 11.14 -14.75
N ALA A 30 -7.98 9.85 -15.02
CA ALA A 30 -8.69 8.85 -14.28
C ALA A 30 -8.28 9.02 -12.81
N THR A 31 -9.12 9.65 -12.02
CA THR A 31 -9.02 9.57 -10.56
C THR A 31 -9.07 8.08 -10.24
N ALA A 32 -8.09 7.59 -9.48
CA ALA A 32 -8.14 6.22 -8.97
C ALA A 32 -9.56 5.99 -8.44
N ALA A 33 -10.26 4.97 -8.94
CA ALA A 33 -11.61 4.71 -8.49
C ALA A 33 -11.56 4.44 -7.00
N GLU A 34 -12.42 5.12 -6.26
CA GLU A 34 -12.52 4.91 -4.82
C GLU A 34 -12.86 3.43 -4.58
N SER A 35 -12.18 2.80 -3.63
CA SER A 35 -12.47 1.42 -3.25
C SER A 35 -13.93 1.32 -2.80
N PRO A 36 -14.70 0.35 -3.30
CA PRO A 36 -16.05 0.14 -2.77
C PRO A 36 -15.98 -0.37 -1.33
N ASP A 37 -17.08 -0.23 -0.63
CA ASP A 37 -17.38 -0.94 0.59
C ASP A 37 -17.41 -2.46 0.30
N ILE A 38 -16.51 -3.22 0.91
CA ILE A 38 -16.44 -4.67 0.72
C ILE A 38 -17.47 -5.34 1.62
N SER A 39 -18.35 -6.14 1.04
CA SER A 39 -19.52 -6.68 1.73
C SER A 39 -19.14 -7.62 2.89
N VAL A 40 -19.29 -7.15 4.13
CA VAL A 40 -19.13 -7.99 5.33
C VAL A 40 -20.16 -9.14 5.36
N THR A 41 -21.34 -8.95 4.78
CA THR A 41 -22.36 -10.01 4.67
C THR A 41 -21.89 -11.14 3.76
N ASN A 42 -21.31 -10.82 2.60
CA ASN A 42 -20.76 -11.84 1.69
C ASN A 42 -19.52 -12.50 2.30
N THR A 43 -18.63 -11.71 2.93
CA THR A 43 -17.46 -12.24 3.64
C THR A 43 -17.88 -13.22 4.73
N LYS A 44 -18.91 -12.88 5.49
CA LYS A 44 -19.48 -13.81 6.49
C LYS A 44 -20.03 -15.08 5.86
N ALA A 45 -20.68 -15.00 4.70
CA ALA A 45 -21.16 -16.18 4.00
C ALA A 45 -20.02 -17.13 3.58
N HIS A 46 -18.84 -16.59 3.24
CA HIS A 46 -17.64 -17.41 3.03
C HIS A 46 -17.17 -18.08 4.32
N LEU A 47 -17.20 -17.37 5.45
CA LEU A 47 -16.86 -17.93 6.77
C LEU A 47 -17.86 -19.03 7.20
N ASP A 48 -19.14 -18.83 6.99
CA ASP A 48 -20.19 -19.84 7.24
C ASP A 48 -19.92 -21.12 6.40
N GLN A 49 -19.48 -20.96 5.16
CA GLN A 49 -19.12 -22.07 4.30
C GLN A 49 -17.86 -22.79 4.79
N LEU A 50 -16.80 -22.07 5.21
CA LEU A 50 -15.59 -22.67 5.79
C LEU A 50 -15.90 -23.42 7.09
N GLN A 51 -16.80 -22.87 7.93
CA GLN A 51 -17.31 -23.55 9.12
C GLN A 51 -18.05 -24.84 8.76
N SER A 52 -18.91 -24.79 7.76
CA SER A 52 -19.67 -25.95 7.28
C SER A 52 -18.73 -27.03 6.73
N ILE A 53 -17.71 -26.64 5.94
CA ILE A 53 -16.67 -27.55 5.45
C ILE A 53 -15.95 -28.21 6.62
N ALA A 54 -15.49 -27.46 7.62
CA ALA A 54 -14.82 -28.02 8.78
C ALA A 54 -15.73 -29.01 9.52
N THR A 55 -16.97 -28.63 9.78
CA THR A 55 -17.96 -29.48 10.49
C THR A 55 -18.20 -30.79 9.77
N SER A 56 -18.32 -30.74 8.44
CA SER A 56 -18.59 -31.94 7.61
C SER A 56 -17.35 -32.84 7.44
N ASN A 57 -16.17 -32.38 7.82
CA ASN A 57 -14.89 -33.06 7.58
C ASN A 57 -14.05 -33.27 8.86
N GLY A 58 -14.70 -33.53 9.98
CA GLY A 58 -14.02 -33.88 11.22
C GLY A 58 -13.65 -32.68 12.09
N GLY A 59 -14.31 -31.54 11.89
CA GLY A 59 -14.26 -30.37 12.78
C GLY A 59 -13.10 -29.42 12.53
N ASN A 60 -12.29 -29.64 11.48
CA ASN A 60 -11.16 -28.77 11.17
C ASN A 60 -10.86 -28.68 9.67
N ARG A 61 -9.96 -27.75 9.31
CA ARG A 61 -9.43 -27.53 7.96
C ARG A 61 -7.90 -27.76 7.93
N TYR A 62 -7.45 -28.68 8.78
CA TYR A 62 -6.04 -28.99 8.94
C TYR A 62 -5.43 -29.64 7.73
N THR A 63 -4.18 -29.30 7.44
CA THR A 63 -3.36 -29.87 6.35
C THR A 63 -3.44 -31.41 6.30
N GLY A 64 -3.56 -31.96 5.10
CA GLY A 64 -3.65 -33.40 4.86
C GLY A 64 -5.01 -33.99 5.21
N ARG A 65 -5.98 -33.21 5.69
CA ARG A 65 -7.35 -33.64 5.99
C ARG A 65 -8.32 -33.22 4.90
N PRO A 66 -9.46 -33.91 4.75
CA PRO A 66 -10.47 -33.59 3.73
C PRO A 66 -11.01 -32.15 3.85
N GLY A 67 -11.13 -31.60 5.07
CA GLY A 67 -11.61 -30.24 5.30
C GLY A 67 -10.70 -29.18 4.66
N TYR A 68 -9.39 -29.37 4.69
CA TYR A 68 -8.48 -28.45 4.02
C TYR A 68 -8.64 -28.52 2.49
N LYS A 69 -8.65 -29.74 1.92
CA LYS A 69 -8.82 -29.89 0.47
C LYS A 69 -10.17 -29.32 -0.02
N ALA A 70 -11.24 -29.54 0.74
CA ALA A 70 -12.55 -28.98 0.42
C ALA A 70 -12.57 -27.44 0.50
N SER A 71 -11.83 -26.84 1.44
CA SER A 71 -11.66 -25.38 1.51
C SER A 71 -10.90 -24.84 0.31
N ALA A 72 -9.81 -25.50 -0.10
CA ALA A 72 -9.06 -25.11 -1.29
C ALA A 72 -9.91 -25.22 -2.58
N ASP A 73 -10.69 -26.28 -2.72
CA ASP A 73 -11.60 -26.45 -3.85
C ASP A 73 -12.71 -25.40 -3.88
N TYR A 74 -13.25 -25.04 -2.71
CA TYR A 74 -14.26 -23.99 -2.59
C TYR A 74 -13.73 -22.64 -3.05
N VAL A 75 -12.58 -22.22 -2.53
CA VAL A 75 -11.94 -20.95 -2.89
C VAL A 75 -11.63 -20.92 -4.38
N LYS A 76 -11.01 -21.99 -4.89
CA LYS A 76 -10.70 -22.13 -6.32
C LYS A 76 -11.95 -22.00 -7.19
N ALA A 77 -13.02 -22.70 -6.87
CA ALA A 77 -14.26 -22.68 -7.66
C ALA A 77 -14.89 -21.27 -7.69
N LYS A 78 -14.84 -20.52 -6.58
CA LYS A 78 -15.32 -19.13 -6.54
C LYS A 78 -14.50 -18.20 -7.45
N LEU A 79 -13.19 -18.33 -7.42
CA LEU A 79 -12.28 -17.53 -8.24
C LEU A 79 -12.38 -17.89 -9.73
N ASP A 80 -12.47 -19.19 -10.07
CA ASP A 80 -12.71 -19.65 -11.46
C ASP A 80 -14.00 -19.04 -12.01
N ALA A 81 -15.09 -19.09 -11.22
CA ALA A 81 -16.38 -18.54 -11.62
C ALA A 81 -16.36 -17.01 -11.81
N ALA A 82 -15.46 -16.32 -11.14
CA ALA A 82 -15.25 -14.87 -11.27
C ALA A 82 -14.31 -14.49 -12.42
N GLY A 83 -13.73 -15.45 -13.14
CA GLY A 83 -12.89 -15.21 -14.30
C GLY A 83 -11.38 -15.14 -14.03
N TYR A 84 -10.94 -15.51 -12.84
CA TYR A 84 -9.52 -15.66 -12.53
C TYR A 84 -8.93 -16.89 -13.19
N THR A 85 -7.66 -16.80 -13.59
CA THR A 85 -6.88 -18.00 -13.94
C THR A 85 -6.32 -18.58 -12.64
N THR A 86 -6.77 -19.77 -12.27
CA THR A 86 -6.37 -20.37 -10.99
C THR A 86 -5.47 -21.58 -11.16
N THR A 87 -4.54 -21.74 -10.22
CA THR A 87 -3.66 -22.89 -10.09
C THR A 87 -3.82 -23.50 -8.70
N LEU A 88 -4.01 -24.81 -8.64
CA LEU A 88 -3.92 -25.57 -7.40
C LEU A 88 -2.50 -26.19 -7.33
N GLN A 89 -1.61 -25.51 -6.60
CA GLN A 89 -0.21 -25.92 -6.44
C GLN A 89 -0.11 -26.92 -5.29
N SER A 90 0.13 -28.19 -5.59
CA SER A 90 0.27 -29.25 -4.59
C SER A 90 1.70 -29.42 -4.11
N PHE A 91 1.88 -29.73 -2.82
CA PHE A 91 3.17 -30.05 -2.22
C PHE A 91 2.99 -31.02 -1.05
N SER A 92 4.07 -31.72 -0.70
CA SER A 92 4.08 -32.72 0.38
C SER A 92 4.55 -32.11 1.69
N THR A 93 3.90 -32.51 2.79
CA THR A 93 4.28 -32.16 4.14
C THR A 93 4.32 -33.42 5.03
N SER A 94 4.78 -33.28 6.28
CA SER A 94 4.73 -34.36 7.25
C SER A 94 3.30 -34.79 7.63
N ALA A 95 2.31 -33.91 7.43
CA ALA A 95 0.89 -34.18 7.70
C ALA A 95 0.13 -34.71 6.48
N GLY A 96 0.79 -34.81 5.33
CA GLY A 96 0.21 -35.25 4.05
C GLY A 96 0.32 -34.22 2.94
N THR A 97 -0.45 -34.38 1.89
CA THR A 97 -0.48 -33.42 0.77
C THR A 97 -1.22 -32.16 1.17
N SER A 98 -0.61 -31.01 0.85
CA SER A 98 -1.20 -29.69 0.98
C SER A 98 -1.29 -28.99 -0.36
N TYR A 99 -1.97 -27.86 -0.41
CA TYR A 99 -2.24 -27.13 -1.63
C TYR A 99 -2.16 -25.61 -1.37
N ASN A 100 -1.58 -24.87 -2.30
CA ASN A 100 -1.82 -23.43 -2.41
C ASN A 100 -2.84 -23.21 -3.53
N VAL A 101 -3.78 -22.29 -3.34
CA VAL A 101 -4.62 -21.78 -4.41
C VAL A 101 -4.04 -20.44 -4.84
N ILE A 102 -3.59 -20.36 -6.09
CA ILE A 102 -3.07 -19.14 -6.69
C ILE A 102 -4.05 -18.69 -7.75
N ALA A 103 -4.55 -17.47 -7.65
CA ALA A 103 -5.46 -16.87 -8.62
C ALA A 103 -4.84 -15.63 -9.24
N GLU A 104 -4.84 -15.54 -10.55
CA GLU A 104 -4.30 -14.42 -11.28
C GLU A 104 -5.41 -13.75 -12.10
N TRP A 105 -5.56 -12.44 -11.93
CA TRP A 105 -6.46 -11.66 -12.77
C TRP A 105 -5.85 -11.53 -14.17
N PRO A 106 -6.60 -11.83 -15.26
CA PRO A 106 -6.01 -11.93 -16.59
C PRO A 106 -5.56 -10.61 -17.21
N HIS A 107 -5.81 -9.49 -16.54
CA HIS A 107 -5.49 -8.14 -17.00
C HIS A 107 -4.41 -7.48 -16.13
N GLY A 108 -3.83 -6.39 -16.62
CA GLY A 108 -2.75 -5.64 -15.96
C GLY A 108 -1.36 -6.10 -16.40
N ASP A 109 -0.37 -5.23 -16.13
CA ASP A 109 1.02 -5.49 -16.49
C ASP A 109 1.60 -6.65 -15.67
N ALA A 110 1.97 -7.72 -16.37
CA ALA A 110 2.54 -8.92 -15.75
C ALA A 110 3.96 -8.72 -15.19
N ASN A 111 4.62 -7.59 -15.52
CA ASN A 111 5.93 -7.26 -14.96
C ASN A 111 5.84 -6.57 -13.58
N HIS A 112 4.64 -6.15 -13.21
CA HIS A 112 4.36 -5.56 -11.89
C HIS A 112 3.17 -6.30 -11.28
N VAL A 113 3.46 -7.18 -10.32
CA VAL A 113 2.45 -8.00 -9.65
C VAL A 113 2.19 -7.44 -8.25
N VAL A 114 0.95 -7.06 -8.00
CA VAL A 114 0.45 -6.80 -6.65
C VAL A 114 -0.20 -8.08 -6.15
N MET A 115 0.39 -8.68 -5.13
CA MET A 115 -0.06 -9.94 -4.59
C MET A 115 -0.66 -9.76 -3.21
N THR A 116 -1.78 -10.43 -2.96
CA THR A 116 -2.47 -10.42 -1.67
C THR A 116 -2.74 -11.85 -1.25
N GLY A 117 -2.52 -12.16 0.02
CA GLY A 117 -2.71 -13.52 0.48
C GLY A 117 -3.07 -13.67 1.95
N SER A 118 -3.46 -14.90 2.27
CA SER A 118 -3.89 -15.36 3.58
C SER A 118 -3.78 -16.87 3.63
N HIS A 119 -3.50 -17.47 4.80
CA HIS A 119 -3.53 -18.92 4.88
C HIS A 119 -4.97 -19.44 5.00
N LEU A 120 -5.16 -20.65 4.49
CA LEU A 120 -6.48 -21.26 4.37
C LEU A 120 -6.63 -22.50 5.26
N ASP A 121 -5.54 -23.05 5.76
CA ASP A 121 -5.59 -24.16 6.71
C ASP A 121 -5.92 -23.67 8.13
N SER A 122 -6.20 -24.59 9.01
CA SER A 122 -6.38 -24.38 10.44
C SER A 122 -5.53 -25.37 11.22
N VAL A 123 -5.37 -25.13 12.52
CA VAL A 123 -4.89 -26.18 13.44
C VAL A 123 -5.84 -27.38 13.48
N SER A 124 -5.35 -28.53 13.93
CA SER A 124 -6.18 -29.74 14.05
C SER A 124 -7.24 -29.67 15.17
N ALA A 125 -7.11 -28.71 16.09
CA ALA A 125 -7.97 -28.55 17.26
C ALA A 125 -9.35 -27.99 16.94
N GLY A 126 -9.49 -27.21 15.85
CA GLY A 126 -10.75 -26.51 15.54
C GLY A 126 -10.90 -26.08 14.09
N PRO A 127 -12.01 -25.44 13.76
CA PRO A 127 -12.31 -25.04 12.41
C PRO A 127 -11.46 -23.85 11.91
N GLY A 128 -10.83 -23.05 12.81
CA GLY A 128 -9.98 -21.94 12.45
C GLY A 128 -10.73 -20.85 11.71
N ILE A 129 -11.80 -20.31 12.27
CA ILE A 129 -12.67 -19.38 11.54
C ILE A 129 -12.13 -17.94 11.65
N ASN A 130 -11.59 -17.54 12.78
CA ASN A 130 -10.79 -16.32 12.84
C ASN A 130 -9.37 -16.59 12.35
N ASP A 131 -8.75 -17.67 12.78
CA ASP A 131 -7.38 -18.10 12.43
C ASP A 131 -7.38 -19.26 11.42
N ASN A 132 -7.24 -19.05 10.08
CA ASN A 132 -7.32 -17.75 9.42
C ASN A 132 -8.41 -17.78 8.33
N GLY A 133 -9.59 -18.27 8.70
CA GLY A 133 -10.78 -18.14 7.87
C GLY A 133 -11.12 -16.68 7.58
N SER A 134 -10.92 -15.77 8.58
CA SER A 134 -11.25 -14.36 8.47
C SER A 134 -10.45 -13.67 7.38
N GLY A 135 -9.13 -13.80 7.38
CA GLY A 135 -8.28 -13.26 6.33
C GLY A 135 -8.56 -13.89 4.97
N SER A 136 -8.71 -15.23 4.92
CA SER A 136 -9.03 -15.93 3.67
C SER A 136 -10.36 -15.51 3.08
N ALA A 137 -11.42 -15.34 3.89
CA ALA A 137 -12.71 -14.86 3.41
C ALA A 137 -12.65 -13.40 2.94
N GLY A 138 -11.93 -12.54 3.66
CA GLY A 138 -11.74 -11.14 3.29
C GLY A 138 -10.99 -10.97 1.97
N VAL A 139 -9.91 -11.70 1.79
CA VAL A 139 -9.13 -11.72 0.53
C VAL A 139 -9.97 -12.28 -0.63
N LEU A 140 -10.75 -13.35 -0.38
CA LEU A 140 -11.64 -13.92 -1.38
C LEU A 140 -12.73 -12.93 -1.81
N GLU A 141 -13.48 -12.36 -0.88
CA GLU A 141 -14.56 -11.41 -1.23
C GLU A 141 -14.00 -10.17 -1.94
N THR A 142 -12.84 -9.65 -1.51
CA THR A 142 -12.19 -8.54 -2.20
C THR A 142 -11.82 -8.90 -3.64
N ALA A 143 -11.32 -10.11 -3.89
CA ALA A 143 -11.05 -10.59 -5.23
C ALA A 143 -12.33 -10.67 -6.09
N LEU A 144 -13.42 -11.20 -5.53
CA LEU A 144 -14.72 -11.29 -6.20
C LEU A 144 -15.30 -9.90 -6.50
N ALA A 145 -15.23 -8.98 -5.54
CA ALA A 145 -15.65 -7.59 -5.71
C ALA A 145 -14.85 -6.88 -6.80
N TYR A 146 -13.52 -7.10 -6.85
CA TYR A 146 -12.69 -6.53 -7.91
C TYR A 146 -13.10 -7.04 -9.29
N ALA A 147 -13.31 -8.33 -9.44
CA ALA A 147 -13.78 -8.93 -10.69
C ALA A 147 -15.14 -8.35 -11.13
N ALA A 148 -16.06 -8.19 -10.19
CA ALA A 148 -17.39 -7.64 -10.44
C ALA A 148 -17.38 -6.13 -10.75
N SER A 149 -16.33 -5.40 -10.36
CA SER A 149 -16.23 -3.95 -10.58
C SER A 149 -16.08 -3.55 -12.05
N GLY A 150 -15.66 -4.47 -12.92
CA GLY A 150 -15.36 -4.20 -14.32
C GLY A 150 -14.11 -3.34 -14.54
N GLN A 151 -13.33 -3.08 -13.50
CA GLN A 151 -12.13 -2.28 -13.60
C GLN A 151 -10.98 -3.03 -14.27
N THR A 152 -10.21 -2.31 -15.08
CA THR A 152 -8.96 -2.83 -15.65
C THR A 152 -7.80 -2.34 -14.78
N PRO A 153 -7.05 -3.24 -14.12
CA PRO A 153 -5.90 -2.84 -13.34
C PRO A 153 -4.73 -2.44 -14.25
N ARG A 154 -3.92 -1.50 -13.80
CA ARG A 154 -2.62 -1.21 -14.42
C ARG A 154 -1.62 -2.33 -14.12
N ASN A 155 -1.59 -2.80 -12.87
CA ASN A 155 -0.72 -3.86 -12.42
C ASN A 155 -1.44 -5.19 -12.39
N ARG A 156 -0.74 -6.30 -12.60
CA ARG A 156 -1.28 -7.64 -12.45
C ARG A 156 -1.67 -7.90 -10.99
N LEU A 157 -2.92 -8.30 -10.76
CA LEU A 157 -3.38 -8.72 -9.45
C LEU A 157 -3.24 -10.24 -9.30
N ARG A 158 -2.68 -10.68 -8.19
CA ARG A 158 -2.52 -12.08 -7.84
C ARG A 158 -2.97 -12.32 -6.41
N PHE A 159 -3.75 -13.38 -6.19
CA PHE A 159 -4.26 -13.76 -4.87
C PHE A 159 -3.71 -15.14 -4.50
N GLY A 160 -3.22 -15.28 -3.27
CA GLY A 160 -2.64 -16.51 -2.75
C GLY A 160 -3.37 -16.98 -1.49
N PHE A 161 -3.82 -18.24 -1.50
CA PHE A 161 -4.40 -18.88 -0.32
C PHE A 161 -3.49 -20.03 0.06
N TRP A 162 -2.81 -19.86 1.18
CA TRP A 162 -1.71 -20.74 1.57
C TRP A 162 -2.20 -21.93 2.35
N GLY A 163 -1.54 -23.04 2.15
CA GLY A 163 -1.74 -24.23 2.95
C GLY A 163 -0.55 -24.50 3.86
N SER A 164 -0.83 -25.17 4.97
CA SER A 164 0.22 -25.56 5.92
C SER A 164 0.99 -24.38 6.50
N GLU A 165 0.34 -23.24 6.69
CA GLU A 165 0.87 -22.15 7.48
C GLU A 165 1.15 -22.62 8.90
N GLU A 166 0.19 -23.29 9.50
CA GLU A 166 0.16 -23.88 10.85
C GLU A 166 1.26 -24.92 11.09
N LEU A 167 1.94 -25.34 10.04
CA LEU A 167 3.10 -26.24 10.07
C LEU A 167 4.43 -25.50 9.83
N GLY A 168 4.41 -24.18 9.95
CA GLY A 168 5.58 -23.30 9.80
C GLY A 168 5.72 -22.66 8.43
N LEU A 169 4.65 -22.07 7.91
CA LEU A 169 4.60 -21.28 6.68
C LEU A 169 4.95 -22.11 5.45
N LEU A 170 4.61 -23.40 5.42
CA LEU A 170 5.14 -24.30 4.37
C LEU A 170 4.62 -23.92 2.99
N GLY A 171 3.36 -23.48 2.87
CA GLY A 171 2.75 -23.13 1.59
C GLY A 171 3.36 -21.88 0.95
N SER A 172 3.43 -20.79 1.69
CA SER A 172 4.03 -19.55 1.20
C SER A 172 5.52 -19.70 0.90
N LYS A 173 6.27 -20.41 1.76
CA LYS A 173 7.67 -20.77 1.50
C LYS A 173 7.81 -21.64 0.26
N TYR A 174 6.95 -22.65 0.08
CA TYR A 174 6.97 -23.49 -1.11
C TYR A 174 6.73 -22.64 -2.36
N TYR A 175 5.74 -21.76 -2.33
CA TYR A 175 5.43 -20.90 -3.45
C TYR A 175 6.64 -20.02 -3.85
N VAL A 176 7.15 -19.19 -2.94
CA VAL A 176 8.21 -18.23 -3.29
C VAL A 176 9.53 -18.90 -3.67
N ASN A 177 9.85 -20.06 -3.05
CA ASN A 177 11.09 -20.79 -3.32
C ASN A 177 11.06 -21.56 -4.65
N ASN A 178 9.87 -21.91 -5.14
CA ASN A 178 9.69 -22.59 -6.42
C ASN A 178 9.34 -21.65 -7.58
N LEU A 179 9.17 -20.35 -7.30
CA LEU A 179 9.03 -19.36 -8.36
C LEU A 179 10.40 -19.11 -9.01
N PRO A 180 10.48 -19.11 -10.37
CA PRO A 180 11.68 -18.61 -11.04
C PRO A 180 12.03 -17.20 -10.57
N ALA A 181 13.33 -16.89 -10.43
CA ALA A 181 13.77 -15.57 -9.97
C ALA A 181 13.13 -14.44 -10.77
N ALA A 182 13.09 -14.56 -12.11
CA ALA A 182 12.46 -13.56 -12.97
C ALA A 182 10.96 -13.35 -12.73
N GLU A 183 10.23 -14.37 -12.26
CA GLU A 183 8.82 -14.23 -11.89
C GLU A 183 8.64 -13.67 -10.47
N ARG A 184 9.56 -14.03 -9.57
CA ARG A 184 9.60 -13.50 -8.21
C ARG A 184 9.89 -12.01 -8.19
N ASP A 185 10.85 -11.56 -9.03
CA ASP A 185 11.27 -10.17 -9.14
C ASP A 185 10.14 -9.25 -9.69
N LYS A 186 9.11 -9.82 -10.30
CA LYS A 186 7.90 -9.09 -10.71
C LYS A 186 6.94 -8.76 -9.56
N ILE A 187 7.07 -9.42 -8.40
CA ILE A 187 6.20 -9.16 -7.26
C ILE A 187 6.63 -7.85 -6.61
N ALA A 188 5.90 -6.79 -6.94
CA ALA A 188 6.17 -5.43 -6.48
C ALA A 188 5.71 -5.19 -5.03
N LEU A 189 4.71 -5.95 -4.57
CA LEU A 189 4.16 -5.89 -3.22
C LEU A 189 3.45 -7.20 -2.89
N TYR A 190 3.63 -7.67 -1.66
CA TYR A 190 2.80 -8.71 -1.05
C TYR A 190 2.06 -8.17 0.17
N LEU A 191 0.73 -8.29 0.17
CA LEU A 191 -0.15 -7.90 1.27
C LEU A 191 -0.65 -9.15 1.99
N ASN A 192 -0.50 -9.18 3.32
CA ASN A 192 -0.86 -10.31 4.17
C ASN A 192 -1.97 -9.94 5.14
N PHE A 193 -2.98 -10.79 5.24
CA PHE A 193 -4.10 -10.58 6.15
C PHE A 193 -4.34 -11.86 6.95
N ASP A 194 -4.11 -11.74 8.26
CA ASP A 194 -4.14 -12.85 9.17
C ASP A 194 -4.86 -12.46 10.45
N MET A 195 -5.89 -13.25 10.82
CA MET A 195 -6.75 -12.99 11.98
C MET A 195 -7.28 -11.55 12.02
N ILE A 196 -8.20 -11.22 11.12
CA ILE A 196 -8.73 -9.85 10.96
C ILE A 196 -10.08 -9.63 11.67
N ALA A 197 -10.57 -10.60 12.44
CA ALA A 197 -11.87 -10.56 13.08
C ALA A 197 -11.87 -11.02 14.54
N SER A 198 -10.77 -10.84 15.26
CA SER A 198 -10.64 -11.27 16.66
C SER A 198 -11.76 -10.70 17.55
N PRO A 199 -12.35 -11.47 18.45
CA PRO A 199 -13.55 -11.07 19.21
C PRO A 199 -13.33 -9.91 20.18
N ASN A 200 -12.08 -9.66 20.56
CA ASN A 200 -11.65 -8.51 21.36
C ASN A 200 -10.61 -7.68 20.56
N PRO A 201 -10.99 -7.07 19.41
CA PRO A 201 -10.07 -6.72 18.34
C PRO A 201 -9.12 -5.58 18.67
N GLY A 202 -7.90 -5.66 18.15
CA GLY A 202 -6.98 -4.56 17.93
C GLY A 202 -6.93 -4.18 16.44
N TYR A 203 -6.24 -3.10 16.14
CA TYR A 203 -5.96 -2.68 14.76
C TYR A 203 -4.45 -2.49 14.60
N PHE A 204 -3.78 -3.60 14.32
CA PHE A 204 -2.34 -3.63 14.14
C PHE A 204 -1.96 -3.60 12.67
N VAL A 205 -0.90 -2.86 12.36
CA VAL A 205 -0.31 -2.80 11.01
C VAL A 205 1.12 -3.31 11.13
N TYR A 206 1.52 -4.21 10.22
CA TYR A 206 2.85 -4.81 10.23
C TYR A 206 3.94 -3.76 10.00
N ASP A 207 4.99 -3.81 10.84
CA ASP A 207 6.14 -2.87 10.82
C ASP A 207 7.48 -3.63 10.82
N ASP A 208 7.53 -4.79 10.22
CA ASP A 208 8.68 -5.67 10.24
C ASP A 208 9.41 -5.76 8.88
N ASN A 209 8.96 -5.00 7.86
CA ASN A 209 9.60 -4.94 6.55
C ASN A 209 9.77 -3.50 6.05
N PRO A 210 10.96 -2.89 6.19
CA PRO A 210 11.22 -1.52 5.71
C PRO A 210 10.95 -1.31 4.21
N ALA A 211 11.11 -2.34 3.36
CA ALA A 211 10.77 -2.24 1.94
C ALA A 211 9.27 -2.02 1.70
N GLY A 212 8.42 -2.46 2.64
CA GLY A 212 6.98 -2.31 2.61
C GLY A 212 6.44 -1.05 3.27
N ASN A 213 7.29 -0.18 3.84
CA ASN A 213 6.84 0.98 4.62
C ASN A 213 5.83 1.88 3.90
N GLY A 214 5.95 2.03 2.57
CA GLY A 214 4.97 2.80 1.80
C GLY A 214 3.57 2.21 1.88
N ALA A 215 3.44 0.90 1.76
CA ALA A 215 2.15 0.20 1.86
C ALA A 215 1.64 0.16 3.31
N ARG A 216 2.54 0.00 4.29
CA ARG A 216 2.23 0.14 5.72
C ARG A 216 1.62 1.52 6.02
N ASP A 217 2.26 2.58 5.56
CA ASP A 217 1.83 3.97 5.80
C ASP A 217 0.50 4.28 5.09
N ASP A 218 0.25 3.67 3.92
CA ASP A 218 -1.04 3.75 3.22
C ASP A 218 -2.16 3.06 4.03
N LEU A 219 -1.91 1.89 4.65
CA LEU A 219 -2.84 1.24 5.58
C LEU A 219 -3.15 2.12 6.80
N VAL A 220 -2.12 2.69 7.44
CA VAL A 220 -2.30 3.62 8.57
C VAL A 220 -3.13 4.83 8.15
N SER A 221 -2.86 5.39 6.97
CA SER A 221 -3.59 6.54 6.43
C SER A 221 -5.06 6.20 6.18
N TYR A 222 -5.32 5.01 5.64
CA TYR A 222 -6.67 4.51 5.43
C TYR A 222 -7.45 4.42 6.75
N PHE A 223 -6.93 3.71 7.75
CA PHE A 223 -7.58 3.58 9.05
C PHE A 223 -7.79 4.94 9.73
N THR A 224 -6.81 5.84 9.63
CA THR A 224 -6.92 7.20 10.15
C THR A 224 -8.06 7.96 9.48
N SER A 225 -8.23 7.82 8.16
CA SER A 225 -9.34 8.44 7.42
C SER A 225 -10.72 7.96 7.87
N LYS A 226 -10.78 6.72 8.39
CA LYS A 226 -11.98 6.10 8.97
C LYS A 226 -12.09 6.34 10.49
N SER A 227 -11.26 7.21 11.07
CA SER A 227 -11.19 7.50 12.51
C SER A 227 -10.85 6.26 13.37
N VAL A 228 -10.12 5.31 12.80
CA VAL A 228 -9.61 4.13 13.50
C VAL A 228 -8.12 4.35 13.79
N GLN A 229 -7.75 4.34 15.07
CA GLN A 229 -6.35 4.40 15.47
C GLN A 229 -5.69 3.03 15.29
N THR A 230 -4.45 3.00 14.84
CA THR A 230 -3.67 1.78 14.68
C THR A 230 -2.45 1.76 15.61
N GLU A 231 -1.88 0.59 15.80
CA GLU A 231 -0.55 0.39 16.38
C GLU A 231 0.30 -0.43 15.42
N PHE A 232 1.62 -0.21 15.46
CA PHE A 232 2.55 -1.04 14.73
C PHE A 232 2.81 -2.35 15.46
N ILE A 233 3.04 -3.41 14.70
CA ILE A 233 3.38 -4.72 15.25
C ILE A 233 4.49 -5.38 14.43
N ASP A 234 5.49 -5.92 15.11
CA ASP A 234 6.38 -6.93 14.55
C ASP A 234 5.79 -8.31 14.92
N VAL A 235 5.26 -9.00 13.93
CA VAL A 235 4.69 -10.35 14.11
C VAL A 235 5.78 -11.44 14.14
N GLN A 236 7.07 -11.05 14.18
CA GLN A 236 8.23 -11.92 14.39
C GLN A 236 8.31 -13.08 13.38
N GLY A 237 7.80 -12.90 12.19
CA GLY A 237 7.79 -13.93 11.15
C GLY A 237 6.78 -15.06 11.41
N ARG A 238 5.75 -14.84 12.21
CA ARG A 238 4.69 -15.81 12.54
C ARG A 238 3.58 -15.89 11.50
N SER A 239 3.70 -15.21 10.32
CA SER A 239 2.71 -15.30 9.25
C SER A 239 3.37 -15.28 7.88
N ASP A 240 2.62 -15.58 6.84
CA ASP A 240 3.09 -15.88 5.47
C ASP A 240 3.89 -14.77 4.78
N HIS A 241 3.73 -13.49 5.19
CA HIS A 241 4.56 -12.39 4.67
C HIS A 241 6.05 -12.62 4.92
N ALA A 242 6.41 -13.39 5.95
CA ALA A 242 7.82 -13.67 6.27
C ALA A 242 8.53 -14.43 5.15
N ALA A 243 7.83 -15.29 4.41
CA ALA A 243 8.39 -15.99 3.26
C ALA A 243 8.80 -15.01 2.15
N PHE A 244 7.95 -14.01 1.87
CA PHE A 244 8.20 -12.97 0.87
C PHE A 244 9.27 -11.99 1.33
N ARG A 245 9.17 -11.50 2.56
CA ARG A 245 10.14 -10.59 3.18
C ARG A 245 11.56 -11.16 3.14
N SER A 246 11.73 -12.46 3.41
CA SER A 246 13.04 -13.12 3.40
C SER A 246 13.76 -13.07 2.06
N LEU A 247 13.03 -12.80 0.99
CA LEU A 247 13.54 -12.65 -0.38
C LEU A 247 13.59 -11.18 -0.85
N GLY A 248 13.42 -10.24 0.08
CA GLY A 248 13.48 -8.81 -0.22
C GLY A 248 12.23 -8.23 -0.88
N ILE A 249 11.14 -9.00 -0.98
CA ILE A 249 9.87 -8.50 -1.53
C ILE A 249 9.24 -7.55 -0.51
N PRO A 250 8.78 -6.35 -0.92
CA PRO A 250 8.03 -5.45 -0.06
C PRO A 250 6.77 -6.13 0.49
N THR A 251 6.53 -6.05 1.81
CA THR A 251 5.35 -6.64 2.46
C THR A 251 4.69 -5.64 3.39
N ALA A 252 3.36 -5.69 3.49
CA ALA A 252 2.56 -5.02 4.49
C ALA A 252 1.35 -5.90 4.83
N GLY A 253 0.63 -5.55 5.89
CA GLY A 253 -0.55 -6.30 6.28
C GLY A 253 -1.15 -5.79 7.57
N THR A 254 -2.26 -6.41 7.96
CA THR A 254 -2.97 -6.08 9.19
C THR A 254 -3.30 -7.32 10.01
N PHE A 255 -3.57 -7.09 11.28
CA PHE A 255 -3.81 -8.13 12.28
C PHE A 255 -4.73 -7.57 13.37
N SER A 256 -5.64 -8.37 13.89
CA SER A 256 -6.55 -7.95 14.96
C SER A 256 -6.20 -8.48 16.36
N GLY A 257 -5.11 -9.24 16.48
CA GLY A 257 -4.58 -9.78 17.73
C GLY A 257 -4.95 -11.26 17.97
N ALA A 258 -4.09 -11.98 18.64
CA ALA A 258 -4.26 -13.39 18.97
C ALA A 258 -4.34 -13.62 20.50
N GLU A 259 -3.42 -14.40 21.04
CA GLU A 259 -3.37 -14.80 22.47
C GLU A 259 -2.88 -13.69 23.41
N GLU A 260 -2.31 -12.61 22.88
CA GLU A 260 -1.79 -11.53 23.68
C GLU A 260 -2.91 -10.78 24.41
N THR A 261 -2.59 -10.28 25.58
CA THR A 261 -3.56 -9.60 26.45
C THR A 261 -3.72 -8.13 26.06
N LYS A 262 -4.95 -7.71 25.76
CA LYS A 262 -5.29 -6.31 25.50
C LYS A 262 -5.03 -5.45 26.74
N THR A 263 -4.27 -4.39 26.59
CA THR A 263 -4.00 -3.41 27.66
C THR A 263 -5.18 -2.47 27.90
N SER A 264 -5.19 -1.78 29.05
CA SER A 264 -6.21 -0.75 29.32
C SER A 264 -6.14 0.41 28.33
N ALA A 265 -4.95 0.77 27.85
CA ALA A 265 -4.78 1.82 26.83
C ALA A 265 -5.37 1.38 25.47
N GLN A 266 -5.17 0.13 25.09
CA GLN A 266 -5.75 -0.44 23.86
C GLN A 266 -7.29 -0.57 23.95
N ALA A 267 -7.81 -0.97 25.14
CA ALA A 267 -9.25 -0.99 25.35
C ALA A 267 -9.89 0.41 25.32
N ALA A 268 -9.21 1.43 25.84
CA ALA A 268 -9.65 2.82 25.71
C ALA A 268 -9.63 3.31 24.24
N LYS A 269 -8.70 2.82 23.42
CA LYS A 269 -8.54 3.16 22.01
C LYS A 269 -9.54 2.45 21.10
N TRP A 270 -9.74 1.14 21.29
CA TRP A 270 -10.47 0.27 20.38
C TRP A 270 -11.74 -0.34 20.94
N GLY A 271 -12.04 -0.08 22.21
CA GLY A 271 -13.11 -0.79 22.93
C GLY A 271 -12.68 -2.21 23.35
N GLY A 272 -13.65 -3.03 23.71
CA GLY A 272 -13.44 -4.38 24.19
C GLY A 272 -13.00 -4.43 25.65
N THR A 273 -12.39 -5.54 26.08
CA THR A 273 -12.09 -5.83 27.48
C THR A 273 -10.58 -5.89 27.73
N ALA A 274 -10.08 -4.95 28.55
CA ALA A 274 -8.70 -4.97 29.03
C ALA A 274 -8.46 -6.19 29.95
N GLY A 275 -7.24 -6.73 29.89
CA GLY A 275 -6.85 -7.90 30.68
C GLY A 275 -7.30 -9.24 30.09
N GLN A 276 -7.97 -9.22 28.94
CA GLN A 276 -8.33 -10.43 28.19
C GLN A 276 -7.52 -10.52 26.88
N ALA A 277 -7.34 -11.74 26.36
CA ALA A 277 -6.74 -11.95 25.05
C ALA A 277 -7.52 -11.24 23.97
N PHE A 278 -6.85 -10.84 22.87
CA PHE A 278 -7.53 -10.38 21.68
C PHE A 278 -8.40 -11.49 21.09
N ASP A 279 -7.88 -12.71 21.04
CA ASP A 279 -8.62 -13.91 20.68
C ASP A 279 -8.39 -15.04 21.72
N PRO A 280 -9.33 -15.27 22.64
CA PRO A 280 -9.22 -16.33 23.62
C PRO A 280 -9.37 -17.74 23.02
N CYS A 281 -9.84 -17.84 21.77
CA CYS A 281 -10.01 -19.10 21.05
C CYS A 281 -8.88 -19.42 20.06
N TYR A 282 -7.85 -18.60 20.00
CA TYR A 282 -6.68 -18.82 19.15
C TYR A 282 -6.13 -20.25 19.34
N HIS A 283 -5.99 -20.99 18.25
CA HIS A 283 -5.54 -22.38 18.18
C HIS A 283 -6.40 -23.36 19.00
N ARG A 284 -7.68 -23.10 19.19
CA ARG A 284 -8.61 -23.92 19.98
C ARG A 284 -9.86 -24.30 19.19
N SER A 285 -10.56 -25.32 19.71
CA SER A 285 -11.81 -25.80 19.13
C SER A 285 -12.95 -24.77 19.14
N CYS A 286 -12.85 -23.73 19.97
CA CYS A 286 -13.83 -22.66 20.05
C CYS A 286 -13.63 -21.55 18.98
N ASP A 287 -12.58 -21.63 18.15
CA ASP A 287 -12.43 -20.71 17.02
C ASP A 287 -13.41 -21.06 15.89
N THR A 288 -14.65 -20.70 16.12
CA THR A 288 -15.82 -20.98 15.29
C THR A 288 -16.44 -19.68 14.79
N ILE A 289 -17.50 -19.77 13.99
CA ILE A 289 -18.26 -18.61 13.51
C ILE A 289 -18.80 -17.69 14.63
N SER A 290 -18.85 -18.18 15.86
CA SER A 290 -19.25 -17.39 17.03
C SER A 290 -18.08 -16.62 17.67
N ASN A 291 -16.84 -16.85 17.21
CA ASN A 291 -15.62 -16.24 17.73
C ASN A 291 -15.15 -15.07 16.85
N LEU A 292 -16.08 -14.21 16.41
CA LEU A 292 -15.79 -13.12 15.49
C LEU A 292 -16.36 -11.79 15.96
N ASP A 293 -15.60 -10.71 15.79
CA ASP A 293 -16.10 -9.34 15.77
C ASP A 293 -16.36 -8.88 14.33
N LEU A 294 -17.62 -8.75 13.96
CA LEU A 294 -18.00 -8.36 12.60
C LEU A 294 -17.67 -6.90 12.28
N THR A 295 -17.55 -6.03 13.28
CA THR A 295 -17.13 -4.64 13.08
C THR A 295 -15.64 -4.58 12.73
N SER A 296 -14.82 -5.41 13.40
CA SER A 296 -13.42 -5.54 13.01
C SER A 296 -13.28 -6.12 11.62
N LEU A 297 -14.00 -7.20 11.33
CA LEU A 297 -14.01 -7.83 10.01
C LEU A 297 -14.33 -6.81 8.92
N ASP A 298 -15.42 -6.05 9.07
CA ASP A 298 -15.88 -5.03 8.13
C ASP A 298 -14.80 -3.98 7.84
N ARG A 299 -14.23 -3.38 8.88
CA ARG A 299 -13.16 -2.38 8.75
C ARG A 299 -11.90 -2.93 8.09
N GLN A 300 -11.55 -4.16 8.39
CA GLN A 300 -10.36 -4.80 7.88
C GLN A 300 -10.51 -5.20 6.41
N ILE A 301 -11.68 -5.74 6.01
CA ILE A 301 -11.91 -6.09 4.61
C ILE A 301 -11.98 -4.85 3.71
N ASP A 302 -12.51 -3.74 4.22
CA ASP A 302 -12.46 -2.46 3.53
C ASP A 302 -11.02 -1.94 3.36
N ALA A 303 -10.15 -2.18 4.35
CA ALA A 303 -8.73 -1.88 4.21
C ALA A 303 -8.08 -2.77 3.13
N ILE A 304 -8.44 -4.05 3.02
CA ILE A 304 -8.01 -4.93 1.92
C ILE A 304 -8.46 -4.33 0.58
N GLY A 305 -9.74 -3.96 0.47
CA GLY A 305 -10.31 -3.33 -0.72
C GLY A 305 -9.53 -2.07 -1.11
N TYR A 306 -9.35 -1.15 -0.17
CA TYR A 306 -8.58 0.07 -0.40
C TYR A 306 -7.18 -0.21 -0.95
N MET A 307 -6.45 -1.15 -0.35
CA MET A 307 -5.11 -1.51 -0.80
C MET A 307 -5.13 -2.11 -2.20
N ILE A 308 -6.06 -3.01 -2.50
CA ILE A 308 -6.16 -3.63 -3.83
C ILE A 308 -6.50 -2.57 -4.89
N TRP A 309 -7.49 -1.70 -4.67
CA TRP A 309 -7.86 -0.65 -5.65
C TRP A 309 -6.74 0.36 -5.85
N THR A 310 -6.09 0.78 -4.77
CA THR A 310 -4.96 1.72 -4.82
C THR A 310 -3.77 1.12 -5.58
N TYR A 311 -3.37 -0.08 -5.21
CA TYR A 311 -2.17 -0.70 -5.75
C TYR A 311 -2.39 -1.35 -7.12
N ALA A 312 -3.64 -1.70 -7.48
CA ALA A 312 -3.99 -2.07 -8.84
C ALA A 312 -3.66 -0.97 -9.86
N GLN A 313 -3.77 0.30 -9.46
CA GLN A 313 -3.55 1.46 -10.33
C GLN A 313 -2.21 2.16 -10.06
N LYS A 314 -1.48 1.76 -9.03
CA LYS A 314 -0.21 2.39 -8.65
C LYS A 314 0.79 2.30 -9.79
N ASP A 315 1.45 3.41 -10.07
CA ASP A 315 2.53 3.42 -11.03
C ASP A 315 3.78 2.76 -10.45
N TYR A 316 4.02 1.50 -10.83
CA TYR A 316 5.27 0.80 -10.61
C TYR A 316 6.23 0.90 -11.81
N THR A 317 5.77 1.52 -12.92
CA THR A 317 6.64 1.81 -14.07
C THR A 317 7.59 2.98 -13.79
N GLY A 318 7.46 3.62 -12.61
CA GLY A 318 8.63 4.18 -11.95
C GLY A 318 9.59 3.04 -11.64
N GLY A 319 10.00 2.33 -12.68
CA GLY A 319 11.03 1.30 -12.69
C GLY A 319 12.28 1.80 -11.99
N PRO A 320 13.30 0.94 -11.79
CA PRO A 320 14.61 1.45 -11.41
C PRO A 320 14.85 2.66 -12.30
N PRO A 321 15.26 3.80 -11.74
CA PRO A 321 15.27 5.07 -12.46
C PRO A 321 15.77 4.82 -13.88
N PRO A 322 15.05 5.26 -14.92
CA PRO A 322 15.27 4.84 -16.31
C PRO A 322 16.77 4.69 -16.50
N THR A 323 17.25 3.57 -17.05
CA THR A 323 18.68 3.29 -17.21
C THR A 323 19.27 4.22 -18.26
N GLY A 324 19.28 5.50 -17.94
CA GLY A 324 19.89 6.60 -18.65
C GLY A 324 20.87 7.30 -17.75
N ASP A 325 21.77 8.07 -18.33
CA ASP A 325 22.66 8.91 -17.56
C ASP A 325 21.85 9.83 -16.64
N ASN A 326 22.34 9.99 -15.42
CA ASN A 326 21.74 10.93 -14.47
C ASN A 326 21.87 12.36 -15.03
N LEU A 327 20.76 13.01 -15.29
CA LEU A 327 20.73 14.36 -15.85
C LEU A 327 21.12 15.44 -14.83
N LEU A 328 21.11 15.12 -13.53
CA LEU A 328 21.62 16.01 -12.50
C LEU A 328 23.14 15.98 -12.46
N GLN A 329 23.72 17.14 -12.25
CA GLN A 329 25.15 17.29 -12.00
C GLN A 329 25.42 17.29 -10.48
N ASN A 330 26.50 16.64 -10.04
CA ASN A 330 26.82 16.53 -8.60
C ASN A 330 25.66 16.02 -7.75
N PRO A 331 25.07 14.87 -8.09
CA PRO A 331 23.80 14.39 -7.49
C PRO A 331 23.95 13.89 -6.06
N GLY A 332 25.15 13.48 -5.61
CA GLY A 332 25.48 13.11 -4.24
C GLY A 332 26.18 14.25 -3.48
N PHE A 333 26.21 15.46 -4.03
CA PHE A 333 26.82 16.65 -3.43
C PHE A 333 28.33 16.58 -3.14
N GLU A 334 29.05 15.56 -3.60
CA GLU A 334 30.46 15.35 -3.24
C GLU A 334 31.42 16.44 -3.75
N SER A 335 30.96 17.29 -4.69
CA SER A 335 31.64 18.52 -5.11
C SER A 335 31.10 19.76 -4.41
N GLY A 336 30.56 19.63 -3.19
CA GLY A 336 29.95 20.73 -2.44
C GLY A 336 28.73 21.32 -3.16
N THR A 337 28.67 22.66 -3.24
CA THR A 337 27.54 23.37 -3.86
C THR A 337 27.59 23.42 -5.39
N ALA A 338 28.57 22.80 -6.03
CA ALA A 338 28.70 22.84 -7.50
C ALA A 338 27.42 22.39 -8.19
N ASN A 339 26.93 23.19 -9.13
CA ASN A 339 25.69 23.02 -9.91
C ASN A 339 24.36 23.12 -9.10
N TRP A 340 24.42 23.39 -7.80
CA TRP A 340 23.25 23.60 -6.96
C TRP A 340 23.15 25.06 -6.53
N THR A 341 21.93 25.57 -6.45
CA THR A 341 21.62 26.92 -5.97
C THR A 341 20.69 26.84 -4.78
N GLY A 342 20.68 27.86 -3.93
CA GLY A 342 19.77 27.94 -2.79
C GLY A 342 20.42 28.48 -1.53
N THR A 343 19.90 28.07 -0.36
CA THR A 343 20.33 28.55 0.94
C THR A 343 21.74 28.06 1.28
N THR A 344 22.61 29.00 1.60
CA THR A 344 24.00 28.70 2.00
C THR A 344 24.03 27.81 3.24
N GLY A 345 24.89 26.78 3.24
CA GLY A 345 25.07 25.87 4.36
C GLY A 345 24.17 24.64 4.34
N VAL A 346 23.13 24.60 3.51
CA VAL A 346 22.28 23.42 3.35
C VAL A 346 23.07 22.24 2.77
N ILE A 347 23.88 22.47 1.73
CA ILE A 347 24.81 21.44 1.22
C ILE A 347 26.05 21.47 2.11
N THR A 348 26.33 20.35 2.78
CA THR A 348 27.30 20.30 3.87
C THR A 348 27.92 18.90 4.06
N SER A 349 29.16 18.89 4.57
CA SER A 349 29.84 17.69 5.07
C SER A 349 29.75 17.55 6.61
N ASN A 350 28.92 18.34 7.27
CA ASN A 350 28.77 18.30 8.73
C ASN A 350 28.31 16.92 9.20
N THR A 351 29.03 16.33 10.15
CA THR A 351 28.80 14.95 10.64
C THR A 351 27.64 14.81 11.62
N GLY A 352 26.98 15.91 12.03
CA GLY A 352 25.79 15.87 12.91
C GLY A 352 24.62 15.07 12.37
N ARG A 353 24.56 14.91 11.05
CA ARG A 353 23.72 13.93 10.35
C ARG A 353 24.59 13.21 9.30
N PRO A 354 24.60 11.87 9.26
CA PRO A 354 25.43 11.14 8.30
C PRO A 354 24.92 11.32 6.88
N ALA A 355 25.82 11.43 5.90
CA ALA A 355 25.52 11.24 4.49
C ALA A 355 25.09 9.79 4.24
N ARG A 356 24.32 9.53 3.18
CA ARG A 356 23.97 8.18 2.76
C ARG A 356 25.16 7.49 2.10
N THR A 357 25.78 8.18 1.15
CA THR A 357 27.04 7.78 0.53
C THR A 357 28.05 8.94 0.60
N GLY A 358 29.31 8.68 0.46
CA GLY A 358 30.34 9.71 0.49
C GLY A 358 30.41 10.50 1.80
N THR A 359 30.53 11.81 1.67
CA THR A 359 30.74 12.73 2.81
C THR A 359 29.74 13.87 2.84
N TRP A 360 29.29 14.33 1.69
CA TRP A 360 28.41 15.48 1.54
C TRP A 360 26.94 15.06 1.38
N LYS A 361 26.04 15.94 1.73
CA LYS A 361 24.57 15.80 1.58
C LYS A 361 23.90 17.16 1.60
N ALA A 362 22.63 17.23 1.26
CA ALA A 362 21.79 18.36 1.56
C ALA A 362 21.08 18.13 2.89
N TRP A 363 21.29 19.03 3.85
CA TRP A 363 20.64 19.02 5.15
C TRP A 363 19.84 20.30 5.31
N LEU A 364 18.50 20.19 5.08
CA LEU A 364 17.56 21.29 5.27
C LEU A 364 16.98 21.23 6.67
N GLN A 365 16.84 22.40 7.29
CA GLN A 365 16.24 22.60 8.59
C GLN A 365 17.00 21.86 9.74
N GLY A 366 16.32 21.65 10.87
CA GLY A 366 16.97 21.17 12.09
C GLY A 366 17.52 22.31 12.95
N ASN A 367 16.99 23.52 12.75
CA ASN A 367 17.42 24.75 13.40
C ASN A 367 16.72 24.99 14.74
N GLY A 368 15.60 24.30 15.03
CA GLY A 368 14.76 24.50 16.23
C GLY A 368 14.14 25.90 16.32
N ARG A 369 13.92 26.54 15.18
CA ARG A 369 13.31 27.87 15.07
C ARG A 369 12.67 28.06 13.71
N SER A 370 11.69 28.92 13.61
CA SER A 370 11.04 29.24 12.35
C SER A 370 12.05 29.64 11.28
N SER A 371 12.11 28.88 10.23
CA SER A 371 13.03 29.10 9.12
C SER A 371 12.50 28.47 7.81
N THR A 372 13.03 28.98 6.70
CA THR A 372 12.79 28.40 5.36
C THR A 372 14.10 28.29 4.62
N GLU A 373 14.42 27.10 4.18
CA GLU A 373 15.63 26.81 3.43
C GLU A 373 15.29 26.11 2.11
N ASN A 374 16.14 26.25 1.12
CA ASN A 374 15.91 25.61 -0.15
C ASN A 374 17.21 25.31 -0.89
N ILE A 375 17.15 24.30 -1.78
CA ILE A 375 18.14 24.03 -2.82
C ILE A 375 17.43 23.66 -4.12
N GLY A 376 18.10 23.86 -5.24
CA GLY A 376 17.56 23.45 -6.54
C GLY A 376 18.61 23.40 -7.63
N GLN A 377 18.32 22.63 -8.66
CA GLN A 377 19.13 22.50 -9.86
C GLN A 377 18.25 22.50 -11.11
N ALA A 378 18.66 23.25 -12.13
CA ALA A 378 18.01 23.20 -13.44
C ALA A 378 18.43 21.92 -14.18
N VAL A 379 17.46 21.26 -14.78
CA VAL A 379 17.65 20.02 -15.55
C VAL A 379 16.84 20.07 -16.84
N ALA A 380 17.44 19.70 -17.97
CA ALA A 380 16.78 19.57 -19.26
C ALA A 380 16.32 18.13 -19.46
N ILE A 381 15.01 17.91 -19.55
CA ILE A 381 14.43 16.60 -19.80
C ILE A 381 14.29 16.40 -21.30
N PRO A 382 14.90 15.35 -21.91
CA PRO A 382 14.83 15.15 -23.36
C PRO A 382 13.40 15.01 -23.88
N ALA A 383 13.12 15.60 -25.02
CA ALA A 383 11.80 15.48 -25.67
C ALA A 383 11.55 14.05 -26.19
N SER A 384 12.62 13.32 -26.51
CA SER A 384 12.56 11.93 -26.95
C SER A 384 12.29 10.93 -25.83
N ALA A 385 12.34 11.36 -24.56
CA ALA A 385 12.13 10.45 -23.42
C ALA A 385 10.73 9.82 -23.45
N THR A 386 10.64 8.53 -23.25
CA THR A 386 9.37 7.81 -23.07
C THR A 386 8.89 7.91 -21.64
N ALA A 387 9.83 7.95 -20.68
CA ALA A 387 9.58 8.18 -19.26
C ALA A 387 10.67 9.07 -18.67
N SER A 388 10.37 9.79 -17.60
CA SER A 388 11.36 10.50 -16.78
C SER A 388 10.96 10.55 -15.33
N ALA A 389 11.93 10.40 -14.42
CA ALA A 389 11.70 10.37 -12.99
C ALA A 389 12.81 11.07 -12.19
N LEU A 390 12.42 11.64 -11.05
CA LEU A 390 13.33 12.06 -9.99
C LEU A 390 13.35 10.97 -8.92
N SER A 391 14.50 10.39 -8.64
CA SER A 391 14.72 9.60 -7.43
C SER A 391 15.58 10.39 -6.43
N LEU A 392 15.32 10.18 -5.16
CA LEU A 392 16.09 10.77 -4.06
C LEU A 392 16.09 9.83 -2.86
N TRP A 393 17.13 9.90 -2.05
CA TRP A 393 17.13 9.29 -0.73
C TRP A 393 16.95 10.37 0.32
N ILE A 394 15.98 10.18 1.22
CA ILE A 394 15.64 11.12 2.27
C ILE A 394 15.61 10.44 3.64
N ARG A 395 16.21 11.10 4.63
CA ARG A 395 16.14 10.76 6.04
C ARG A 395 15.54 11.95 6.79
N ILE A 396 14.65 11.69 7.73
CA ILE A 396 13.94 12.73 8.49
C ILE A 396 14.12 12.45 9.98
N ASP A 397 14.92 13.28 10.62
CA ASP A 397 15.14 13.22 12.07
C ASP A 397 14.35 14.36 12.73
N SER A 398 13.35 14.02 13.55
CA SER A 398 12.48 15.00 14.19
C SER A 398 12.46 14.81 15.71
N ALA A 399 12.58 15.93 16.43
CA ALA A 399 12.35 16.01 17.87
C ALA A 399 10.86 16.13 18.22
N GLU A 400 9.99 16.30 17.23
CA GLU A 400 8.54 16.36 17.43
C GLU A 400 8.00 15.05 18.01
N THR A 401 7.14 15.18 19.02
CA THR A 401 6.55 14.04 19.73
C THR A 401 5.13 13.72 19.23
N THR A 402 4.56 14.60 18.41
CA THR A 402 3.22 14.38 17.83
C THR A 402 3.21 13.24 16.82
N SER A 403 2.10 12.53 16.76
CA SER A 403 1.82 11.51 15.77
C SER A 403 0.79 11.94 14.71
N SER A 404 0.25 13.17 14.82
CA SER A 404 -0.86 13.61 13.97
C SER A 404 -0.73 15.04 13.45
N THR A 405 0.11 15.89 14.06
CA THR A 405 0.21 17.29 13.66
C THR A 405 1.46 17.53 12.83
N VAL A 406 1.29 18.11 11.67
CA VAL A 406 2.38 18.57 10.79
C VAL A 406 2.82 19.95 11.26
N TYR A 407 4.08 20.05 11.72
CA TYR A 407 4.72 21.30 12.09
C TYR A 407 5.77 21.70 11.05
N ASP A 408 6.62 20.76 10.69
CA ASP A 408 7.75 20.97 9.80
C ASP A 408 7.57 20.19 8.51
N THR A 409 7.99 20.77 7.39
CA THR A 409 7.83 20.14 6.08
C THR A 409 9.05 20.34 5.20
N VAL A 410 9.27 19.39 4.27
CA VAL A 410 10.05 19.59 3.06
C VAL A 410 9.18 19.28 1.84
N LYS A 411 9.13 20.21 0.89
CA LYS A 411 8.41 20.05 -0.38
C LYS A 411 9.41 19.76 -1.49
N VAL A 412 9.12 18.75 -2.27
CA VAL A 412 9.80 18.46 -3.55
C VAL A 412 9.00 19.13 -4.66
N GLN A 413 9.61 20.04 -5.38
CA GLN A 413 8.93 20.90 -6.35
C GLN A 413 9.62 20.87 -7.71
N VAL A 414 8.83 21.08 -8.75
CA VAL A 414 9.31 21.39 -10.10
C VAL A 414 8.90 22.82 -10.44
N VAL A 415 9.87 23.62 -10.81
CA VAL A 415 9.65 24.98 -11.35
C VAL A 415 9.84 24.97 -12.84
N ASN A 416 8.77 25.26 -13.58
CA ASN A 416 8.74 25.35 -15.03
C ASN A 416 8.31 26.76 -15.44
N GLY A 417 9.29 27.60 -15.79
CA GLY A 417 9.06 29.03 -15.98
C GLY A 417 8.54 29.70 -14.72
N SER A 418 7.36 30.28 -14.77
CA SER A 418 6.69 30.90 -13.61
C SER A 418 5.84 29.93 -12.77
N THR A 419 5.67 28.68 -13.25
CA THR A 419 4.79 27.70 -12.59
C THR A 419 5.60 26.82 -11.65
N THR A 420 5.17 26.72 -10.39
CA THR A 420 5.73 25.81 -9.40
C THR A 420 4.71 24.71 -9.09
N THR A 421 5.09 23.44 -9.27
CA THR A 421 4.28 22.27 -8.95
C THR A 421 4.95 21.51 -7.80
N THR A 422 4.22 21.24 -6.74
CA THR A 422 4.69 20.36 -5.66
C THR A 422 4.40 18.92 -6.03
N LEU A 423 5.46 18.10 -6.16
CA LEU A 423 5.36 16.68 -6.47
C LEU A 423 5.11 15.84 -5.22
N ALA A 424 5.74 16.22 -4.10
CA ALA A 424 5.60 15.55 -2.82
C ALA A 424 5.84 16.51 -1.66
N THR A 425 5.25 16.20 -0.51
CA THR A 425 5.53 16.88 0.77
C THR A 425 5.82 15.80 1.81
N TYR A 426 6.94 15.93 2.51
CA TYR A 426 7.29 15.13 3.68
C TYR A 426 7.33 16.02 4.91
N SER A 427 7.07 15.47 6.10
CA SER A 427 6.95 16.23 7.33
C SER A 427 7.62 15.52 8.52
N ASN A 428 7.60 16.15 9.68
CA ASN A 428 7.95 15.55 10.97
C ASN A 428 7.24 14.20 11.23
N LEU A 429 6.06 13.99 10.65
CA LEU A 429 5.31 12.72 10.76
C LEU A 429 5.94 11.57 9.95
N ASN A 430 6.79 11.89 8.98
CA ASN A 430 7.49 10.90 8.15
C ASN A 430 8.90 10.60 8.68
N LYS A 431 9.17 10.85 9.99
CA LYS A 431 10.48 10.62 10.59
C LYS A 431 10.93 9.17 10.43
N SER A 432 12.24 9.00 10.14
CA SER A 432 12.86 7.69 9.93
C SER A 432 14.29 7.70 10.45
N THR A 433 14.76 6.59 11.03
CA THR A 433 16.14 6.44 11.49
C THR A 433 17.12 6.12 10.36
N SER A 434 16.60 5.83 9.17
CA SER A 434 17.35 5.44 7.97
C SER A 434 16.92 6.28 6.77
N TYR A 435 17.78 6.31 5.74
CA TYR A 435 17.41 6.85 4.45
C TYR A 435 16.37 5.97 3.75
N VAL A 436 15.33 6.60 3.21
CA VAL A 436 14.27 5.97 2.43
C VAL A 436 14.33 6.52 1.01
N GLN A 437 14.32 5.66 0.01
CA GLN A 437 14.25 6.08 -1.38
C GLN A 437 12.82 6.53 -1.74
N LYS A 438 12.74 7.64 -2.48
CA LYS A 438 11.50 8.14 -3.08
C LYS A 438 11.71 8.35 -4.56
N THR A 439 10.69 8.04 -5.36
CA THR A 439 10.69 8.26 -6.81
C THR A 439 9.45 9.04 -7.20
N LEU A 440 9.63 10.07 -8.02
CA LEU A 440 8.58 11.02 -8.41
C LEU A 440 8.58 11.16 -9.92
N ASP A 441 7.39 11.18 -10.54
CA ASP A 441 7.22 11.28 -12.00
C ASP A 441 7.57 12.68 -12.50
N LEU A 442 8.44 12.72 -13.51
CA LEU A 442 8.78 13.93 -14.27
C LEU A 442 8.32 13.86 -15.74
N SER A 443 7.61 12.82 -16.12
CA SER A 443 7.14 12.65 -17.52
C SER A 443 6.31 13.82 -18.06
N PRO A 444 5.52 14.58 -17.26
CA PRO A 444 4.83 15.78 -17.73
C PRO A 444 5.76 16.92 -18.19
N TYR A 445 7.05 16.82 -17.89
CA TYR A 445 8.04 17.86 -18.21
C TYR A 445 8.97 17.49 -19.37
N LYS A 446 8.64 16.48 -20.16
CA LYS A 446 9.40 16.09 -21.36
C LYS A 446 9.55 17.26 -22.32
N GLY A 447 10.76 17.43 -22.85
CA GLY A 447 11.12 18.51 -23.75
C GLY A 447 11.27 19.88 -23.07
N LYS A 448 11.27 19.94 -21.74
CA LYS A 448 11.38 21.18 -20.98
C LYS A 448 12.66 21.22 -20.16
N THR A 449 13.18 22.42 -19.93
CA THR A 449 14.16 22.67 -18.87
C THR A 449 13.41 23.16 -17.64
N VAL A 450 13.51 22.39 -16.56
CA VAL A 450 12.84 22.69 -15.29
C VAL A 450 13.84 22.76 -14.16
N THR A 451 13.48 23.40 -13.07
CA THR A 451 14.27 23.33 -11.83
C THR A 451 13.63 22.33 -10.88
N VAL A 452 14.37 21.28 -10.53
CA VAL A 452 14.03 20.42 -9.39
C VAL A 452 14.44 21.20 -8.14
N LYS A 453 13.48 21.41 -7.21
CA LYS A 453 13.66 22.25 -6.03
C LYS A 453 13.17 21.57 -4.78
N PHE A 454 13.93 21.70 -3.70
CA PHE A 454 13.56 21.24 -2.36
C PHE A 454 13.39 22.48 -1.47
N VAL A 455 12.27 22.56 -0.75
CA VAL A 455 11.96 23.70 0.14
C VAL A 455 11.57 23.15 1.48
N GLY A 456 12.45 23.31 2.47
CA GLY A 456 12.22 23.01 3.88
C GLY A 456 11.60 24.19 4.60
N GLN A 457 10.62 23.93 5.44
CA GLN A 457 10.01 24.89 6.35
C GLN A 457 9.95 24.28 7.76
N GLU A 458 10.41 25.02 8.74
CA GLU A 458 10.41 24.66 10.16
C GLU A 458 9.62 25.70 10.94
N ASP A 459 8.86 25.28 11.94
CA ASP A 459 8.13 26.18 12.81
C ASP A 459 9.03 26.82 13.89
N SER A 460 8.48 27.32 15.00
CA SER A 460 9.24 28.05 16.01
C SER A 460 9.77 27.17 17.14
N SER A 461 9.51 25.88 17.14
CA SER A 461 9.85 24.99 18.26
C SER A 461 10.60 23.72 17.76
N LEU A 462 10.53 22.66 18.44
CA LEU A 462 11.24 21.38 18.20
C LEU A 462 11.74 21.13 16.77
N GLN A 463 13.02 20.78 16.64
CA GLN A 463 13.71 20.69 15.35
C GLN A 463 13.31 19.45 14.52
N THR A 464 13.20 19.63 13.21
CA THR A 464 13.14 18.54 12.24
C THR A 464 14.18 18.74 11.14
N SER A 465 15.10 17.80 11.02
CA SER A 465 16.13 17.75 9.98
C SER A 465 15.66 16.91 8.80
N PHE A 466 15.67 17.48 7.61
CA PHE A 466 15.44 16.76 6.35
C PHE A 466 16.76 16.59 5.62
N VAL A 467 17.28 15.36 5.58
CA VAL A 467 18.58 15.06 4.98
C VAL A 467 18.37 14.31 3.67
N ILE A 468 18.85 14.88 2.57
CA ILE A 468 18.64 14.37 1.21
C ILE A 468 19.99 14.06 0.60
N ASP A 469 20.09 12.93 -0.09
CA ASP A 469 21.30 12.47 -0.73
C ASP A 469 21.01 11.61 -1.96
N ASP A 470 22.04 11.34 -2.77
CA ASP A 470 22.01 10.42 -3.91
C ASP A 470 20.77 10.59 -4.81
N LEU A 471 20.65 11.78 -5.39
CA LEU A 471 19.55 12.09 -6.31
C LEU A 471 19.85 11.58 -7.73
N ALA A 472 18.80 11.26 -8.47
CA ALA A 472 18.92 11.07 -9.91
C ALA A 472 17.68 11.63 -10.62
N VAL A 473 17.90 12.36 -11.69
CA VAL A 473 16.89 12.60 -12.73
C VAL A 473 17.29 11.77 -13.92
N THR A 474 16.49 10.78 -14.24
CA THR A 474 16.72 9.87 -15.35
C THR A 474 15.61 9.97 -16.38
N ALA A 475 15.95 9.74 -17.64
CA ALA A 475 15.02 9.78 -18.75
C ALA A 475 15.36 8.64 -19.73
N SER A 476 14.38 7.87 -20.18
CA SER A 476 14.51 6.75 -21.12
C SER A 476 13.61 6.91 -22.33
#